data_6914d22bdbaa161cd8e97f49665deba3
#
_entry.id   6914d22bdbaa161cd8e97f49665deba3
#
_cell.length_a   1.000
_cell.length_b   1.000
_cell.length_c   1.000
_cell.angle_alpha   90.00
_cell.angle_beta   90.00
_cell.angle_gamma   90.00
#
_symmetry.space_group_name_H-M   'P 1'
#
loop_
_entity.id
_entity.type
_entity.pdbx_description
1 polymer ?
#
loop_
_entity_poly.entity_id
_entity_poly.type
_entity_poly.pdbx_seq_one_letter_code
_entity_poly.pdbx_strand_id
1 'polypeptide(L)'
;MRQNGTLITDLDDVAVVESFGAQQPTIPRGLLPRGAACAELHNEAGDLSQFHALSAEEQELVCGAVDRRKADFGDSRWCAHQALKNFMDAHPPILRGPRGMPLFPEGVVGSLTHTAGFRAALLAPARRWASVGIDAEKAIPLPEGVFNTIARPGEQRRIRRTMRANDLQLLDTVLFSAKEATYKAWFPLTYRFLDFDQADIDLRADGTFTSYLLARPVPVPFIQGRWTIRNGLVITAAAVPAN
;
A
#
# COMPACT_ATOMS: atom_id res chain seq x y z
N MET A 1 14.12 -14.77 24.95
CA MET A 1 14.31 -15.89 23.97
C MET A 1 13.75 -15.41 22.65
N ARG A 2 14.57 -15.21 21.62
CA ARG A 2 14.11 -14.85 20.28
C ARG A 2 13.54 -16.11 19.64
N GLN A 3 12.24 -16.19 19.43
CA GLN A 3 11.66 -17.21 18.55
C GLN A 3 11.91 -16.77 17.12
N ASN A 4 12.94 -17.32 16.51
CA ASN A 4 13.17 -17.19 15.07
C ASN A 4 12.14 -18.09 14.37
N GLY A 5 11.03 -17.50 13.90
CA GLY A 5 10.17 -18.20 12.94
C GLY A 5 10.97 -18.50 11.68
N THR A 6 10.87 -19.72 11.18
CA THR A 6 11.54 -20.13 9.93
C THR A 6 10.87 -19.38 8.77
N LEU A 7 11.65 -18.63 7.98
CA LEU A 7 11.16 -18.02 6.75
C LEU A 7 10.88 -19.13 5.72
N ILE A 8 9.68 -19.12 5.15
CA ILE A 8 9.33 -19.97 4.00
C ILE A 8 10.04 -19.40 2.77
N THR A 9 11.01 -20.12 2.24
CA THR A 9 11.95 -19.61 1.22
C THR A 9 11.45 -19.71 -0.22
N ASP A 10 10.38 -20.42 -0.50
CA ASP A 10 9.87 -20.71 -1.86
C ASP A 10 8.47 -20.12 -2.10
N LEU A 11 8.36 -18.78 -2.06
CA LEU A 11 7.41 -18.15 -2.94
C LEU A 11 8.05 -18.15 -4.33
N ASP A 12 7.49 -18.94 -5.24
CA ASP A 12 7.74 -18.82 -6.68
C ASP A 12 7.77 -17.34 -7.07
N ASP A 13 8.47 -16.96 -8.12
CA ASP A 13 8.61 -15.56 -8.60
C ASP A 13 7.27 -14.83 -8.88
N VAL A 14 6.17 -15.47 -8.57
CA VAL A 14 4.80 -14.98 -8.79
C VAL A 14 4.22 -14.42 -7.49
N ALA A 15 3.65 -13.22 -7.57
CA ALA A 15 2.92 -12.64 -6.44
C ALA A 15 1.65 -13.44 -6.12
N VAL A 16 1.34 -13.58 -4.81
CA VAL A 16 0.12 -14.22 -4.31
C VAL A 16 -0.88 -13.14 -3.90
N VAL A 17 -2.16 -13.34 -4.25
CA VAL A 17 -3.26 -12.48 -3.79
C VAL A 17 -4.36 -13.34 -3.21
N GLU A 18 -4.71 -13.09 -1.97
CA GLU A 18 -5.83 -13.70 -1.27
C GLU A 18 -6.93 -12.64 -1.07
N SER A 19 -8.16 -12.96 -1.47
CA SER A 19 -9.31 -12.05 -1.38
C SER A 19 -10.38 -12.64 -0.48
N PHE A 20 -10.90 -11.81 0.41
CA PHE A 20 -11.91 -12.16 1.38
C PHE A 20 -13.11 -11.20 1.27
N GLY A 21 -14.32 -11.75 1.30
CA GLY A 21 -15.56 -10.98 1.16
C GLY A 21 -15.88 -10.54 -0.26
N ALA A 22 -15.12 -11.00 -1.27
CA ALA A 22 -15.42 -10.77 -2.69
C ALA A 22 -15.26 -12.07 -3.49
N GLN A 23 -16.00 -12.18 -4.62
CA GLN A 23 -15.94 -13.37 -5.49
C GLN A 23 -14.62 -13.47 -6.27
N GLN A 24 -13.99 -12.34 -6.57
CA GLN A 24 -12.71 -12.25 -7.27
C GLN A 24 -11.83 -11.14 -6.68
N PRO A 25 -10.51 -11.32 -6.70
CA PRO A 25 -9.60 -10.29 -6.22
C PRO A 25 -9.75 -8.98 -7.00
N THR A 26 -9.72 -7.87 -6.28
CA THR A 26 -9.65 -6.52 -6.84
C THR A 26 -8.23 -6.18 -7.25
N ILE A 27 -7.24 -6.62 -6.45
CA ILE A 27 -5.81 -6.43 -6.74
C ILE A 27 -5.35 -7.52 -7.70
N PRO A 28 -4.99 -7.21 -8.97
CA PRO A 28 -4.43 -8.20 -9.87
C PRO A 28 -2.97 -8.52 -9.50
N ARG A 29 -2.57 -9.78 -9.62
CA ARG A 29 -1.18 -10.22 -9.33
C ARG A 29 -0.12 -9.40 -10.06
N GLY A 30 -0.39 -9.01 -11.31
CA GLY A 30 0.52 -8.20 -12.12
C GLY A 30 0.75 -6.77 -11.62
N LEU A 31 -0.04 -6.28 -10.65
CA LEU A 31 0.17 -5.00 -9.99
C LEU A 31 1.32 -5.07 -8.98
N LEU A 32 1.56 -6.22 -8.39
CA LEU A 32 2.42 -6.42 -7.24
C LEU A 32 3.87 -6.73 -7.64
N PRO A 33 4.84 -6.39 -6.79
CA PRO A 33 6.23 -6.79 -6.99
C PRO A 33 6.38 -8.32 -6.91
N ARG A 34 7.42 -8.85 -7.57
CA ARG A 34 7.69 -10.29 -7.60
C ARG A 34 7.92 -10.86 -6.21
N GLY A 35 7.33 -12.03 -5.95
CA GLY A 35 7.44 -12.73 -4.67
C GLY A 35 6.70 -12.06 -3.53
N ALA A 36 5.84 -11.08 -3.81
CA ALA A 36 5.00 -10.45 -2.81
C ALA A 36 3.76 -11.30 -2.51
N ALA A 37 3.22 -11.14 -1.30
CA ALA A 37 1.90 -11.62 -0.93
C ALA A 37 1.01 -10.43 -0.56
N CYS A 38 -0.23 -10.48 -1.00
CA CYS A 38 -1.24 -9.49 -0.68
C CYS A 38 -2.50 -10.19 -0.19
N ALA A 39 -3.08 -9.68 0.88
CA ALA A 39 -4.42 -10.06 1.31
C ALA A 39 -5.32 -8.82 1.27
N GLU A 40 -6.50 -8.97 0.71
CA GLU A 40 -7.52 -7.93 0.65
C GLU A 40 -8.82 -8.39 1.33
N LEU A 41 -9.49 -7.47 2.00
CA LEU A 41 -10.75 -7.69 2.69
C LEU A 41 -11.78 -6.67 2.21
N HIS A 42 -12.92 -7.20 1.77
CA HIS A 42 -14.10 -6.42 1.44
C HIS A 42 -15.14 -6.63 2.52
N ASN A 43 -15.38 -5.59 3.33
CA ASN A 43 -16.43 -5.61 4.34
C ASN A 43 -17.01 -4.21 4.56
N GLU A 44 -18.19 -4.16 5.16
CA GLU A 44 -18.75 -2.90 5.62
C GLU A 44 -18.05 -2.41 6.90
N ALA A 45 -17.99 -1.10 7.06
CA ALA A 45 -17.29 -0.48 8.20
C ALA A 45 -18.00 -0.81 9.53
N GLY A 46 -17.22 -1.15 10.57
CA GLY A 46 -17.71 -1.24 11.95
C GLY A 46 -17.78 -2.63 12.55
N ASP A 47 -17.47 -3.69 11.81
CA ASP A 47 -17.29 -5.02 12.37
C ASP A 47 -15.97 -5.09 13.17
N LEU A 48 -16.08 -5.45 14.45
CA LEU A 48 -14.93 -5.56 15.36
C LEU A 48 -14.35 -6.98 15.42
N SER A 49 -14.88 -7.95 14.66
CA SER A 49 -14.45 -9.35 14.72
C SER A 49 -12.95 -9.50 14.52
N GLN A 50 -12.40 -8.83 13.50
CA GLN A 50 -10.98 -8.89 13.20
C GLN A 50 -10.13 -8.18 14.25
N PHE A 51 -10.65 -7.10 14.84
CA PHE A 51 -9.98 -6.41 15.95
C PHE A 51 -9.87 -7.31 17.19
N HIS A 52 -10.94 -7.99 17.56
CA HIS A 52 -10.93 -8.89 18.72
C HIS A 52 -10.09 -10.15 18.52
N ALA A 53 -9.80 -10.51 17.26
CA ALA A 53 -8.91 -11.63 16.91
C ALA A 53 -7.42 -11.27 16.94
N LEU A 54 -7.06 -9.99 17.05
CA LEU A 54 -5.66 -9.54 17.16
C LEU A 54 -5.05 -9.89 18.51
N SER A 55 -3.72 -9.86 18.59
CA SER A 55 -3.00 -9.98 19.86
C SER A 55 -3.33 -8.82 20.82
N ALA A 56 -3.13 -9.02 22.11
CA ALA A 56 -3.37 -7.97 23.11
C ALA A 56 -2.50 -6.73 22.85
N GLU A 57 -1.26 -6.92 22.42
CA GLU A 57 -0.32 -5.85 22.09
C GLU A 57 -0.80 -5.00 20.93
N GLU A 58 -1.44 -5.61 19.91
CA GLU A 58 -2.00 -4.88 18.78
C GLU A 58 -3.28 -4.14 19.18
N GLN A 59 -4.16 -4.77 19.97
CA GLN A 59 -5.39 -4.15 20.46
C GLN A 59 -5.09 -2.90 21.30
N GLU A 60 -4.05 -2.95 22.13
CA GLU A 60 -3.62 -1.84 23.00
C GLU A 60 -3.26 -0.59 22.19
N LEU A 61 -2.71 -0.73 20.98
CA LEU A 61 -2.32 0.40 20.12
C LEU A 61 -3.49 1.34 19.76
N VAL A 62 -4.72 0.89 19.89
CA VAL A 62 -5.94 1.64 19.58
C VAL A 62 -7.03 1.50 20.64
N CYS A 63 -6.69 1.08 21.88
CA CYS A 63 -7.64 0.80 22.97
C CYS A 63 -8.57 1.99 23.24
N GLY A 64 -8.06 3.22 23.21
CA GLY A 64 -8.82 4.46 23.41
C GLY A 64 -9.52 5.01 22.15
N ALA A 65 -9.44 4.32 21.00
CA ALA A 65 -10.07 4.81 19.78
C ALA A 65 -11.57 4.46 19.73
N VAL A 66 -12.31 5.19 18.88
CA VAL A 66 -13.71 4.86 18.56
C VAL A 66 -13.79 3.56 17.77
N ASP A 67 -14.93 2.85 17.86
CA ASP A 67 -15.09 1.50 17.28
C ASP A 67 -14.79 1.45 15.78
N ARG A 68 -15.21 2.45 15.02
CA ARG A 68 -14.87 2.53 13.60
C ARG A 68 -13.35 2.49 13.36
N ARG A 69 -12.56 3.20 14.17
CA ARG A 69 -11.10 3.21 14.07
C ARG A 69 -10.49 1.87 14.50
N LYS A 70 -11.08 1.22 15.51
CA LYS A 70 -10.68 -0.14 15.92
C LYS A 70 -10.96 -1.16 14.83
N ALA A 71 -12.13 -1.08 14.18
CA ALA A 71 -12.48 -1.94 13.04
C ALA A 71 -11.50 -1.75 11.88
N ASP A 72 -11.27 -0.50 11.42
CA ASP A 72 -10.32 -0.20 10.34
C ASP A 72 -8.90 -0.70 10.65
N PHE A 73 -8.47 -0.55 11.91
CA PHE A 73 -7.17 -1.06 12.37
C PHE A 73 -7.15 -2.58 12.39
N GLY A 74 -8.18 -3.22 12.95
CA GLY A 74 -8.32 -4.66 13.05
C GLY A 74 -8.29 -5.33 11.68
N ASP A 75 -9.11 -4.84 10.76
CA ASP A 75 -9.19 -5.35 9.39
C ASP A 75 -7.86 -5.24 8.65
N SER A 76 -7.18 -4.08 8.76
CA SER A 76 -5.90 -3.87 8.10
C SER A 76 -4.80 -4.77 8.67
N ARG A 77 -4.77 -4.98 10.00
CA ARG A 77 -3.83 -5.89 10.66
C ARG A 77 -4.12 -7.34 10.32
N TRP A 78 -5.39 -7.71 10.31
CA TRP A 78 -5.82 -9.05 9.90
C TRP A 78 -5.36 -9.36 8.47
N CYS A 79 -5.56 -8.45 7.50
CA CYS A 79 -5.01 -8.62 6.16
C CYS A 79 -3.49 -8.83 6.17
N ALA A 80 -2.75 -8.06 7.01
CA ALA A 80 -1.31 -8.24 7.14
C ALA A 80 -0.94 -9.62 7.69
N HIS A 81 -1.67 -10.13 8.68
CA HIS A 81 -1.46 -11.48 9.20
C HIS A 81 -1.80 -12.56 8.17
N GLN A 82 -2.85 -12.40 7.34
CA GLN A 82 -3.11 -13.33 6.25
C GLN A 82 -1.95 -13.35 5.24
N ALA A 83 -1.50 -12.18 4.78
CA ALA A 83 -0.37 -12.08 3.85
C ALA A 83 0.93 -12.64 4.45
N LEU A 84 1.15 -12.46 5.77
CA LEU A 84 2.36 -12.91 6.48
C LEU A 84 2.52 -14.45 6.49
N LYS A 85 1.42 -15.20 6.45
CA LYS A 85 1.43 -16.67 6.36
C LYS A 85 2.20 -17.20 5.16
N ASN A 86 2.36 -16.39 4.12
CA ASN A 86 3.15 -16.75 2.95
C ASN A 86 4.67 -16.64 3.19
N PHE A 87 5.11 -16.09 4.32
CA PHE A 87 6.52 -15.84 4.64
C PHE A 87 7.00 -16.59 5.88
N MET A 88 6.11 -16.87 6.82
CA MET A 88 6.46 -17.52 8.08
C MET A 88 5.25 -18.17 8.76
N ASP A 89 5.49 -19.24 9.52
CA ASP A 89 4.46 -19.90 10.33
C ASP A 89 4.10 -19.12 11.61
N ALA A 90 5.03 -18.30 12.10
CA ALA A 90 4.81 -17.48 13.29
C ALA A 90 3.94 -16.26 12.97
N HIS A 91 3.12 -15.86 13.93
CA HIS A 91 2.23 -14.69 13.83
C HIS A 91 2.59 -13.63 14.86
N PRO A 92 3.80 -13.01 14.77
CA PRO A 92 4.18 -11.98 15.72
C PRO A 92 3.29 -10.73 15.56
N PRO A 93 3.04 -9.98 16.65
CA PRO A 93 2.26 -8.75 16.58
C PRO A 93 2.90 -7.73 15.65
N ILE A 94 2.09 -7.08 14.83
CA ILE A 94 2.51 -6.01 13.92
C ILE A 94 2.30 -4.68 14.64
N LEU A 95 3.33 -4.20 15.30
CA LEU A 95 3.29 -3.00 16.12
C LEU A 95 3.36 -1.71 15.29
N ARG A 96 3.38 -0.56 15.98
CA ARG A 96 3.53 0.76 15.36
C ARG A 96 4.93 1.30 15.56
N GLY A 97 5.52 1.77 14.49
CA GLY A 97 6.72 2.58 14.46
C GLY A 97 6.42 4.08 14.35
N PRO A 98 7.44 4.87 14.01
CA PRO A 98 7.33 6.31 13.81
C PRO A 98 6.19 6.67 12.85
N ARG A 99 5.44 7.73 13.19
CA ARG A 99 4.26 8.20 12.44
C ARG A 99 3.20 7.14 12.18
N GLY A 100 3.18 6.06 12.97
CA GLY A 100 2.17 5.01 12.87
C GLY A 100 2.42 3.97 11.77
N MET A 101 3.59 3.97 11.15
CA MET A 101 3.93 2.93 10.18
C MET A 101 3.89 1.54 10.82
N PRO A 102 3.46 0.49 10.11
CA PRO A 102 3.51 -0.87 10.64
C PRO A 102 4.96 -1.36 10.75
N LEU A 103 5.26 -2.07 11.84
CA LEU A 103 6.56 -2.74 12.05
C LEU A 103 6.38 -4.22 11.73
N PHE A 104 6.87 -4.63 10.57
CA PHE A 104 6.84 -6.03 10.15
C PHE A 104 8.01 -6.82 10.76
N PRO A 105 7.87 -8.15 10.91
CA PRO A 105 8.96 -9.00 11.41
C PRO A 105 10.16 -8.99 10.48
N GLU A 106 11.32 -9.38 11.03
CA GLU A 106 12.58 -9.48 10.27
C GLU A 106 12.41 -10.38 9.03
N GLY A 107 12.99 -9.95 7.91
CA GLY A 107 12.90 -10.65 6.63
C GLY A 107 11.69 -10.26 5.78
N VAL A 108 10.77 -9.43 6.29
CA VAL A 108 9.58 -8.97 5.57
C VAL A 108 9.48 -7.45 5.60
N VAL A 109 9.18 -6.86 4.45
CA VAL A 109 8.75 -5.45 4.32
C VAL A 109 7.29 -5.40 3.90
N GLY A 110 6.57 -4.33 4.23
CA GLY A 110 5.16 -4.27 3.87
C GLY A 110 4.53 -2.89 3.96
N SER A 111 3.29 -2.83 3.49
CA SER A 111 2.47 -1.62 3.49
C SER A 111 1.00 -1.98 3.62
N LEU A 112 0.24 -1.10 4.26
CA LEU A 112 -1.19 -1.26 4.48
C LEU A 112 -1.95 -0.13 3.80
N THR A 113 -3.17 -0.44 3.36
CA THR A 113 -4.11 0.56 2.86
C THR A 113 -5.53 0.24 3.28
N HIS A 114 -6.36 1.27 3.33
CA HIS A 114 -7.80 1.14 3.56
C HIS A 114 -8.56 2.30 2.93
N THR A 115 -9.71 2.00 2.39
CA THR A 115 -10.74 2.97 2.01
C THR A 115 -12.11 2.41 2.36
N ALA A 116 -13.17 3.18 2.19
CA ALA A 116 -14.52 2.72 2.57
C ALA A 116 -14.88 1.38 1.88
N GLY A 117 -15.14 0.34 2.68
CA GLY A 117 -15.49 -1.00 2.21
C GLY A 117 -14.31 -1.87 1.76
N PHE A 118 -13.06 -1.39 1.88
CA PHE A 118 -11.88 -2.12 1.39
C PHE A 118 -10.65 -1.92 2.28
N ARG A 119 -9.92 -2.99 2.57
CA ARG A 119 -8.62 -3.01 3.27
C ARG A 119 -7.70 -3.95 2.53
N ALA A 120 -6.41 -3.64 2.51
CA ALA A 120 -5.41 -4.54 1.97
C ALA A 120 -4.06 -4.38 2.67
N ALA A 121 -3.29 -5.47 2.65
CA ALA A 121 -1.90 -5.52 3.08
C ALA A 121 -1.04 -6.12 1.98
N LEU A 122 0.01 -5.42 1.62
CA LEU A 122 1.06 -5.88 0.70
C LEU A 122 2.31 -6.17 1.50
N LEU A 123 2.80 -7.40 1.46
CA LEU A 123 4.05 -7.83 2.07
C LEU A 123 5.00 -8.39 1.00
N ALA A 124 6.31 -8.23 1.24
CA ALA A 124 7.33 -8.70 0.32
C ALA A 124 8.59 -9.14 1.06
N PRO A 125 9.40 -10.06 0.49
CA PRO A 125 10.63 -10.53 1.14
C PRO A 125 11.69 -9.42 1.14
N ALA A 126 12.23 -9.09 2.33
CA ALA A 126 13.23 -8.04 2.51
C ALA A 126 14.55 -8.30 1.76
N ARG A 127 14.86 -9.57 1.45
CA ARG A 127 16.02 -9.93 0.63
C ARG A 127 15.91 -9.44 -0.82
N ARG A 128 14.70 -9.14 -1.30
CA ARG A 128 14.42 -8.72 -2.68
C ARG A 128 13.97 -7.26 -2.76
N TRP A 129 13.32 -6.79 -1.73
CA TRP A 129 12.70 -5.46 -1.68
C TRP A 129 13.11 -4.72 -0.41
N ALA A 130 13.71 -3.55 -0.56
CA ALA A 130 14.05 -2.68 0.56
C ALA A 130 12.80 -2.04 1.19
N SER A 131 11.78 -1.79 0.37
CA SER A 131 10.48 -1.26 0.82
C SER A 131 9.41 -1.45 -0.25
N VAL A 132 8.14 -1.49 0.20
CA VAL A 132 6.95 -1.49 -0.67
C VAL A 132 5.92 -0.51 -0.15
N GLY A 133 5.09 0.01 -1.05
CA GLY A 133 3.95 0.86 -0.72
C GLY A 133 2.71 0.40 -1.49
N ILE A 134 1.56 0.39 -0.85
CA ILE A 134 0.26 0.15 -1.49
C ILE A 134 -0.72 1.23 -1.05
N ASP A 135 -1.55 1.68 -2.01
CA ASP A 135 -2.63 2.59 -1.71
C ASP A 135 -3.88 2.22 -2.49
N ALA A 136 -5.05 2.53 -1.89
CA ALA A 136 -6.36 2.26 -2.47
C ALA A 136 -7.31 3.43 -2.20
N GLU A 137 -7.95 3.92 -3.26
CA GLU A 137 -8.91 5.00 -3.23
C GLU A 137 -10.20 4.62 -3.95
N LYS A 138 -11.30 5.27 -3.63
CA LYS A 138 -12.52 5.16 -4.43
C LYS A 138 -12.25 5.66 -5.85
N ALA A 139 -12.76 4.94 -6.86
CA ALA A 139 -12.67 5.36 -8.26
C ALA A 139 -13.68 6.47 -8.58
N ILE A 140 -13.51 7.62 -7.93
CA ILE A 140 -14.27 8.86 -8.15
C ILE A 140 -13.28 10.01 -8.33
N PRO A 141 -13.65 11.08 -9.06
CA PRO A 141 -12.79 12.26 -9.19
C PRO A 141 -12.43 12.84 -7.83
N LEU A 142 -11.23 13.41 -7.72
CA LEU A 142 -10.84 14.15 -6.51
C LEU A 142 -11.78 15.34 -6.28
N PRO A 143 -12.01 15.73 -5.02
CA PRO A 143 -12.73 16.97 -4.71
C PRO A 143 -12.09 18.16 -5.40
N GLU A 144 -12.94 19.18 -5.72
CA GLU A 144 -12.45 20.41 -6.37
C GLU A 144 -11.30 21.04 -5.61
N GLY A 145 -10.26 21.46 -6.34
CA GLY A 145 -9.05 22.08 -5.79
C GLY A 145 -7.98 21.10 -5.31
N VAL A 146 -8.34 19.87 -4.90
CA VAL A 146 -7.37 18.90 -4.37
C VAL A 146 -6.30 18.55 -5.40
N PHE A 147 -6.70 18.31 -6.66
CA PHE A 147 -5.75 18.02 -7.73
C PHE A 147 -4.68 19.11 -7.91
N ASN A 148 -5.08 20.38 -7.80
CA ASN A 148 -4.16 21.50 -7.93
C ASN A 148 -3.17 21.60 -6.76
N THR A 149 -3.57 21.13 -5.57
CA THR A 149 -2.73 21.13 -4.37
C THR A 149 -1.71 20.00 -4.40
N ILE A 150 -2.09 18.82 -4.87
CA ILE A 150 -1.20 17.64 -4.86
C ILE A 150 -0.34 17.52 -6.11
N ALA A 151 -0.79 18.06 -7.25
CA ALA A 151 -0.12 17.89 -8.53
C ALA A 151 0.81 19.08 -8.84
N ARG A 152 2.06 18.80 -9.14
CA ARG A 152 3.01 19.78 -9.67
C ARG A 152 2.52 20.31 -11.04
N PRO A 153 2.86 21.54 -11.45
CA PRO A 153 2.41 22.09 -12.74
C PRO A 153 2.74 21.21 -13.95
N GLY A 154 3.88 20.48 -13.90
CA GLY A 154 4.27 19.51 -14.93
C GLY A 154 3.35 18.30 -14.97
N GLU A 155 3.02 17.73 -13.80
CA GLU A 155 2.08 16.60 -13.67
C GLU A 155 0.69 16.98 -14.17
N GLN A 156 0.17 18.15 -13.77
CA GLN A 156 -1.13 18.63 -14.22
C GLN A 156 -1.24 18.67 -15.75
N ARG A 157 -0.20 19.20 -16.42
CA ARG A 157 -0.19 19.26 -17.91
C ARG A 157 -0.14 17.85 -18.52
N ARG A 158 0.69 16.96 -17.99
CA ARG A 158 0.81 15.57 -18.49
C ARG A 158 -0.51 14.81 -18.30
N ILE A 159 -1.08 14.84 -17.10
CA ILE A 159 -2.32 14.13 -16.77
C ILE A 159 -3.48 14.62 -17.63
N ARG A 160 -3.71 15.94 -17.72
CA ARG A 160 -4.78 16.48 -18.58
C ARG A 160 -4.63 16.09 -20.04
N ARG A 161 -3.39 16.02 -20.55
CA ARG A 161 -3.12 15.57 -21.92
C ARG A 161 -3.41 14.07 -22.08
N THR A 162 -2.96 13.24 -21.13
CA THR A 162 -3.16 11.78 -21.17
C THR A 162 -4.64 11.41 -21.06
N MET A 163 -5.39 12.06 -20.17
CA MET A 163 -6.84 11.87 -20.05
C MET A 163 -7.56 12.13 -21.37
N ARG A 164 -7.22 13.24 -22.04
CA ARG A 164 -7.84 13.59 -23.33
C ARG A 164 -7.45 12.63 -24.47
N ALA A 165 -6.21 12.18 -24.51
CA ALA A 165 -5.69 11.34 -25.59
C ALA A 165 -6.16 9.88 -25.51
N ASN A 166 -6.47 9.37 -24.33
CA ASN A 166 -6.75 7.95 -24.10
C ASN A 166 -8.16 7.69 -23.52
N ASP A 167 -9.01 8.71 -23.42
CA ASP A 167 -10.30 8.66 -22.74
C ASP A 167 -10.22 8.06 -21.31
N LEU A 168 -9.08 8.29 -20.65
CA LEU A 168 -8.83 7.83 -19.29
C LEU A 168 -9.33 8.86 -18.30
N GLN A 169 -10.41 8.51 -17.60
CA GLN A 169 -10.91 9.29 -16.49
C GLN A 169 -10.17 8.94 -15.19
N LEU A 170 -10.26 9.79 -14.17
CA LEU A 170 -9.74 9.51 -12.81
C LEU A 170 -8.21 9.45 -12.67
N LEU A 171 -7.42 9.94 -13.66
CA LEU A 171 -5.98 10.00 -13.51
C LEU A 171 -5.50 10.99 -12.43
N ASP A 172 -6.35 11.92 -12.02
CA ASP A 172 -6.15 12.77 -10.85
C ASP A 172 -6.15 11.93 -9.55
N THR A 173 -7.13 11.05 -9.38
CA THR A 173 -7.20 10.10 -8.26
C THR A 173 -6.08 9.07 -8.32
N VAL A 174 -5.72 8.59 -9.53
CA VAL A 174 -4.54 7.71 -9.71
C VAL A 174 -3.25 8.43 -9.29
N LEU A 175 -3.09 9.72 -9.61
CA LEU A 175 -1.93 10.50 -9.17
C LEU A 175 -1.86 10.59 -7.65
N PHE A 176 -2.99 10.92 -7.00
CA PHE A 176 -3.06 10.98 -5.54
C PHE A 176 -2.63 9.66 -4.92
N SER A 177 -3.26 8.57 -5.33
CA SER A 177 -2.95 7.23 -4.83
C SER A 177 -1.49 6.82 -5.11
N ALA A 178 -0.94 7.16 -6.29
CA ALA A 178 0.46 6.89 -6.61
C ALA A 178 1.45 7.68 -5.72
N LYS A 179 1.10 8.93 -5.33
CA LYS A 179 1.88 9.71 -4.37
C LYS A 179 1.83 9.10 -2.97
N GLU A 180 0.66 8.63 -2.53
CA GLU A 180 0.50 7.93 -1.25
C GLU A 180 1.28 6.61 -1.23
N ALA A 181 1.19 5.78 -2.28
CA ALA A 181 1.98 4.56 -2.38
C ALA A 181 3.49 4.85 -2.40
N THR A 182 3.92 5.93 -3.09
CA THR A 182 5.31 6.40 -3.09
C THR A 182 5.75 6.80 -1.69
N TYR A 183 4.95 7.58 -0.96
CA TYR A 183 5.24 7.97 0.42
C TYR A 183 5.36 6.76 1.34
N LYS A 184 4.45 5.78 1.23
CA LYS A 184 4.48 4.54 2.01
C LYS A 184 5.72 3.68 1.73
N ALA A 185 6.25 3.71 0.50
CA ALA A 185 7.51 3.06 0.15
C ALA A 185 8.75 3.88 0.58
N TRP A 186 8.66 5.20 0.58
CA TRP A 186 9.73 6.12 0.97
C TRP A 186 9.97 6.17 2.47
N PHE A 187 8.89 6.24 3.27
CA PHE A 187 8.98 6.54 4.69
C PHE A 187 9.81 5.51 5.48
N PRO A 188 9.65 4.18 5.29
CA PRO A 188 10.46 3.18 6.00
C PRO A 188 11.96 3.27 5.74
N LEU A 189 12.37 3.83 4.58
CA LEU A 189 13.77 3.97 4.19
C LEU A 189 14.44 5.22 4.77
N THR A 190 13.65 6.23 5.14
CA THR A 190 14.18 7.56 5.43
C THR A 190 13.72 8.13 6.77
N TYR A 191 12.59 7.65 7.29
CA TYR A 191 11.83 8.22 8.42
C TYR A 191 11.50 9.72 8.23
N ARG A 192 11.50 10.19 6.98
CA ARG A 192 11.24 11.58 6.61
C ARG A 192 9.92 11.69 5.89
N PHE A 193 9.20 12.77 6.18
CA PHE A 193 8.02 13.13 5.41
C PHE A 193 8.41 13.44 3.96
N LEU A 194 7.59 13.05 3.02
CA LEU A 194 7.71 13.37 1.60
C LEU A 194 6.44 14.14 1.21
N ASP A 195 6.58 15.42 0.97
CA ASP A 195 5.45 16.26 0.55
C ASP A 195 5.07 15.98 -0.91
N PHE A 196 3.86 16.32 -1.30
CA PHE A 196 3.34 16.09 -2.64
C PHE A 196 4.17 16.74 -3.76
N ASP A 197 4.79 17.89 -3.48
CA ASP A 197 5.68 18.59 -4.42
C ASP A 197 7.09 18.01 -4.49
N GLN A 198 7.46 17.14 -3.54
CA GLN A 198 8.76 16.49 -3.46
C GLN A 198 8.86 15.19 -4.27
N ALA A 199 7.80 14.80 -4.95
CA ALA A 199 7.80 13.70 -5.91
C ALA A 199 7.14 14.16 -7.22
N ASP A 200 7.79 13.92 -8.35
CA ASP A 200 7.24 14.13 -9.70
C ASP A 200 6.88 12.76 -10.30
N ILE A 201 5.58 12.50 -10.47
CA ILE A 201 5.10 11.21 -10.94
C ILE A 201 4.79 11.25 -12.42
N ASP A 202 5.39 10.32 -13.17
CA ASP A 202 5.08 10.04 -14.57
C ASP A 202 4.15 8.83 -14.65
N LEU A 203 2.85 9.10 -14.81
CA LEU A 203 1.81 8.08 -15.03
C LEU A 203 1.74 7.72 -16.51
N ARG A 204 1.72 6.41 -16.81
CA ARG A 204 1.58 5.89 -18.17
C ARG A 204 0.27 5.14 -18.34
N ALA A 205 -0.26 5.16 -19.56
CA ALA A 205 -1.53 4.50 -19.91
C ALA A 205 -1.46 2.96 -19.82
N ASP A 206 -0.26 2.39 -19.79
CA ASP A 206 -0.03 0.94 -19.64
C ASP A 206 -0.17 0.43 -18.19
N GLY A 207 -0.60 1.29 -17.26
CA GLY A 207 -0.74 0.95 -15.86
C GLY A 207 0.55 1.02 -15.06
N THR A 208 1.62 1.61 -15.60
CA THR A 208 2.89 1.84 -14.87
C THR A 208 3.04 3.29 -14.45
N PHE A 209 3.88 3.53 -13.44
CA PHE A 209 4.34 4.87 -13.10
C PHE A 209 5.78 4.88 -12.60
N THR A 210 6.42 6.03 -12.75
CA THR A 210 7.72 6.32 -12.13
C THR A 210 7.60 7.58 -11.30
N SER A 211 7.96 7.47 -10.04
CA SER A 211 8.01 8.60 -9.09
C SER A 211 9.45 9.07 -8.95
N TYR A 212 9.78 10.22 -9.54
CA TYR A 212 11.09 10.86 -9.42
C TYR A 212 11.16 11.65 -8.11
N LEU A 213 12.09 11.29 -7.23
CA LEU A 213 12.21 11.87 -5.91
C LEU A 213 13.04 13.15 -5.95
N LEU A 214 12.44 14.26 -5.54
CA LEU A 214 13.04 15.60 -5.56
C LEU A 214 13.58 16.02 -4.19
N ALA A 215 13.14 15.36 -3.10
CA ALA A 215 13.72 15.53 -1.76
C ALA A 215 15.22 15.19 -1.77
N ARG A 216 15.99 15.81 -0.87
CA ARG A 216 17.42 15.51 -0.71
C ARG A 216 17.77 15.34 0.78
N PRO A 217 18.68 14.44 1.16
CA PRO A 217 19.24 13.35 0.35
C PRO A 217 18.17 12.29 0.03
N VAL A 218 18.39 11.47 -1.02
CA VAL A 218 17.51 10.36 -1.41
C VAL A 218 18.25 9.03 -1.35
N PRO A 219 17.64 7.95 -0.83
CA PRO A 219 18.21 6.59 -0.88
C PRO A 219 18.21 6.03 -2.30
N VAL A 220 17.22 6.40 -3.11
CA VAL A 220 17.08 6.02 -4.52
C VAL A 220 16.57 7.23 -5.32
N PRO A 221 16.99 7.39 -6.60
CA PRO A 221 16.58 8.56 -7.40
C PRO A 221 15.11 8.54 -7.82
N PHE A 222 14.52 7.35 -7.92
CA PHE A 222 13.12 7.13 -8.30
C PHE A 222 12.57 5.86 -7.68
N ILE A 223 11.25 5.78 -7.61
CA ILE A 223 10.49 4.60 -7.21
C ILE A 223 9.58 4.22 -8.37
N GLN A 224 9.56 2.94 -8.73
CA GLN A 224 8.67 2.41 -9.76
C GLN A 224 7.43 1.81 -9.13
N GLY A 225 6.31 1.91 -9.86
CA GLY A 225 5.06 1.33 -9.42
C GLY A 225 4.11 1.02 -10.56
N ARG A 226 2.98 0.46 -10.18
CA ARG A 226 1.87 0.12 -11.07
C ARG A 226 0.56 0.62 -10.50
N TRP A 227 -0.42 0.83 -11.38
CA TRP A 227 -1.75 1.23 -11.00
C TRP A 227 -2.81 0.48 -11.81
N THR A 228 -4.00 0.38 -11.24
CA THR A 228 -5.17 -0.15 -11.92
C THR A 228 -6.44 0.53 -11.39
N ILE A 229 -7.48 0.54 -12.22
CA ILE A 229 -8.83 0.90 -11.79
C ILE A 229 -9.69 -0.34 -11.96
N ARG A 230 -10.21 -0.88 -10.84
CA ARG A 230 -10.98 -2.12 -10.86
C ARG A 230 -11.99 -2.15 -9.71
N ASN A 231 -13.18 -2.69 -9.97
CA ASN A 231 -14.23 -2.88 -8.97
C ASN A 231 -14.55 -1.58 -8.18
N GLY A 232 -14.56 -0.42 -8.86
CA GLY A 232 -14.84 0.87 -8.22
C GLY A 232 -13.71 1.41 -7.33
N LEU A 233 -12.50 0.86 -7.44
CA LEU A 233 -11.30 1.30 -6.72
C LEU A 233 -10.17 1.64 -7.68
N VAL A 234 -9.40 2.66 -7.33
CA VAL A 234 -8.06 2.94 -7.83
C VAL A 234 -7.09 2.24 -6.86
N ILE A 235 -6.22 1.40 -7.38
CA ILE A 235 -5.18 0.72 -6.59
C ILE A 235 -3.82 1.04 -7.18
N THR A 236 -2.88 1.41 -6.33
CA THR A 236 -1.49 1.66 -6.72
C THR A 236 -0.53 0.87 -5.83
N ALA A 237 0.53 0.34 -6.42
CA ALA A 237 1.61 -0.32 -5.70
C ALA A 237 2.97 0.20 -6.17
N ALA A 238 3.86 0.48 -5.23
CA ALA A 238 5.21 0.97 -5.46
C ALA A 238 6.22 0.05 -4.77
N ALA A 239 7.42 -0.09 -5.32
CA ALA A 239 8.44 -0.95 -4.74
C ALA A 239 9.85 -0.38 -4.95
N VAL A 240 10.71 -0.55 -3.95
CA VAL A 240 12.14 -0.23 -3.99
C VAL A 240 12.92 -1.54 -3.87
N PRO A 241 13.73 -1.92 -4.88
CA PRO A 241 14.55 -3.11 -4.79
C PRO A 241 15.54 -3.05 -3.61
N ALA A 242 15.86 -4.19 -3.03
CA ALA A 242 17.02 -4.33 -2.15
C ALA A 242 18.31 -4.22 -2.98
N ASN A 243 19.37 -3.70 -2.37
CA ASN A 243 20.71 -3.59 -2.99
C ASN A 243 21.38 -4.96 -3.10
#